data_a82f785ffb0960fc0b7375472683de39
#
_entry.id   a82f785ffb0960fc0b7375472683de39
#
_cell.length_a   1.000
_cell.length_b   1.000
_cell.length_c   1.000
_cell.angle_alpha   90.00
_cell.angle_beta   90.00
_cell.angle_gamma   90.00
#
_symmetry.space_group_name_H-M   'P 1'
#
loop_
_entity.id
_entity.type
_entity.pdbx_description
1 polymer ?
#
loop_
_entity_poly.entity_id
_entity_poly.type
_entity_poly.pdbx_seq_one_letter_code
_entity_poly.pdbx_strand_id
1 'polypeptide(L)'
;MQLDDTHREIRETARRFADEVIRPRAETLDREESFPADIYKAMGELGLFGITTPAELGGAGLDTLSYALVMEVLSRGYASIADQCGLYELVTSLLAQHGTPEQQHQWLPRLLGAELAPAYCITEADAGSDVANIKASADRTASGWRLSGAKLWIHNAPVADLGFVLARTDKAAGKRGMSIFIVELSRPGVSRGPKEHKMGQRASQVGALHFDNVELPANALLGAEGRGFHIMMGALDKGRVGIAALAVGIAQAGLEAALDYATTRKQFGQRIADFQGLQWMLADMAKEITAARLLVHHAAVALDTGQSATIACSMAKCFASDMAVAQTANAIQIFGGSGYIRGFEVERLYRDAKITQIYEGTNQIQRSIIARELLTHGVPW
;
A
#
# COMPACT_ATOMS: atom_id res chain seq x y z
N MET A 1 22.64 0.62 8.57
CA MET A 1 21.78 1.39 9.51
C MET A 1 21.54 0.50 10.72
N GLN A 2 21.66 1.01 11.93
CA GLN A 2 21.37 0.27 13.17
C GLN A 2 19.93 0.60 13.59
N LEU A 3 19.10 -0.43 13.78
CA LEU A 3 17.78 -0.28 14.37
C LEU A 3 17.93 -0.06 15.88
N ASP A 4 17.19 0.88 16.43
CA ASP A 4 17.06 1.06 17.88
C ASP A 4 16.09 0.05 18.52
N ASP A 5 15.82 0.17 19.79
CA ASP A 5 14.99 -0.78 20.52
C ASP A 5 13.51 -0.66 20.12
N THR A 6 13.01 0.55 19.86
CA THR A 6 11.64 0.79 19.39
C THR A 6 11.39 0.12 18.03
N HIS A 7 12.33 0.28 17.08
CA HIS A 7 12.27 -0.39 15.79
C HIS A 7 12.26 -1.91 15.92
N ARG A 8 13.05 -2.46 16.85
CA ARG A 8 13.09 -3.91 17.09
C ARG A 8 11.78 -4.41 17.68
N GLU A 9 11.22 -3.70 18.67
CA GLU A 9 9.97 -4.06 19.34
C GLU A 9 8.78 -4.07 18.40
N ILE A 10 8.58 -2.99 17.64
CA ILE A 10 7.44 -2.93 16.69
C ILE A 10 7.57 -3.98 15.59
N ARG A 11 8.78 -4.19 15.05
CA ARG A 11 9.03 -5.24 14.07
C ARG A 11 8.76 -6.63 14.63
N GLU A 12 9.18 -6.91 15.86
CA GLU A 12 8.96 -8.22 16.50
C GLU A 12 7.48 -8.46 16.81
N THR A 13 6.76 -7.43 17.25
CA THR A 13 5.31 -7.49 17.48
C THR A 13 4.58 -7.81 16.16
N ALA A 14 4.89 -7.09 15.08
CA ALA A 14 4.32 -7.35 13.77
C ALA A 14 4.71 -8.75 13.25
N ARG A 15 5.95 -9.22 13.51
CA ARG A 15 6.42 -10.53 13.08
C ARG A 15 5.65 -11.67 13.75
N ARG A 16 5.47 -11.63 15.06
CA ARG A 16 4.65 -12.63 15.77
C ARG A 16 3.23 -12.67 15.23
N PHE A 17 2.62 -11.50 15.04
CA PHE A 17 1.28 -11.42 14.46
C PHE A 17 1.24 -11.99 13.04
N ALA A 18 2.23 -11.68 12.21
CA ALA A 18 2.33 -12.23 10.85
C ALA A 18 2.49 -13.76 10.84
N ASP A 19 3.36 -14.30 11.69
CA ASP A 19 3.64 -15.73 11.75
C ASP A 19 2.50 -16.54 12.38
N GLU A 20 1.87 -16.03 13.46
CA GLU A 20 0.88 -16.76 14.24
C GLU A 20 -0.56 -16.59 13.71
N VAL A 21 -0.89 -15.43 13.13
CA VAL A 21 -2.27 -15.08 12.75
C VAL A 21 -2.47 -14.98 11.24
N ILE A 22 -1.54 -14.33 10.53
CA ILE A 22 -1.70 -14.02 9.10
C ILE A 22 -1.30 -15.22 8.23
N ARG A 23 -0.06 -15.69 8.35
CA ARG A 23 0.52 -16.71 7.46
C ARG A 23 -0.29 -18.02 7.42
N PRO A 24 -0.80 -18.54 8.55
CA PRO A 24 -1.61 -19.77 8.54
C PRO A 24 -2.93 -19.65 7.77
N ARG A 25 -3.44 -18.43 7.59
CA ARG A 25 -4.71 -18.15 6.92
C ARG A 25 -4.54 -17.69 5.47
N ALA A 26 -3.33 -17.35 5.03
CA ALA A 26 -3.05 -16.69 3.76
C ALA A 26 -3.58 -17.45 2.54
N GLU A 27 -3.41 -18.78 2.49
CA GLU A 27 -3.90 -19.63 1.40
C GLU A 27 -5.43 -19.62 1.32
N THR A 28 -6.11 -19.78 2.45
CA THR A 28 -7.57 -19.78 2.50
C THR A 28 -8.14 -18.41 2.11
N LEU A 29 -7.56 -17.33 2.63
CA LEU A 29 -7.97 -15.96 2.30
C LEU A 29 -7.79 -15.64 0.80
N ASP A 30 -6.67 -16.09 0.19
CA ASP A 30 -6.45 -15.92 -1.25
C ASP A 30 -7.44 -16.75 -2.08
N ARG A 31 -7.66 -18.01 -1.72
CA ARG A 31 -8.56 -18.93 -2.44
C ARG A 31 -10.02 -18.45 -2.40
N GLU A 32 -10.47 -17.99 -1.24
CA GLU A 32 -11.84 -17.55 -1.02
C GLU A 32 -12.07 -16.08 -1.37
N GLU A 33 -10.99 -15.35 -1.62
CA GLU A 33 -11.03 -13.90 -1.87
C GLU A 33 -11.83 -13.16 -0.78
N SER A 34 -11.67 -13.60 0.47
CA SER A 34 -12.48 -13.12 1.59
C SER A 34 -11.83 -11.97 2.33
N PHE A 35 -12.65 -11.03 2.83
CA PHE A 35 -12.21 -9.88 3.63
C PHE A 35 -12.06 -10.30 5.10
N PRO A 36 -10.84 -10.28 5.67
CA PRO A 36 -10.57 -10.77 7.02
C PRO A 36 -10.78 -9.68 8.08
N ALA A 37 -12.03 -9.28 8.34
CA ALA A 37 -12.36 -8.20 9.25
C ALA A 37 -11.83 -8.42 10.67
N ASP A 38 -11.79 -9.68 11.13
CA ASP A 38 -11.25 -10.06 12.43
C ASP A 38 -9.73 -9.81 12.54
N ILE A 39 -8.96 -10.08 11.48
CA ILE A 39 -7.53 -9.75 11.44
C ILE A 39 -7.33 -8.24 11.51
N TYR A 40 -8.12 -7.47 10.76
CA TYR A 40 -8.01 -6.01 10.75
C TYR A 40 -8.39 -5.39 12.10
N LYS A 41 -9.41 -5.93 12.77
CA LYS A 41 -9.73 -5.53 14.13
C LYS A 41 -8.56 -5.78 15.10
N ALA A 42 -7.97 -6.96 15.05
CA ALA A 42 -6.78 -7.28 15.85
C ALA A 42 -5.59 -6.37 15.54
N MET A 43 -5.39 -5.98 14.27
CA MET A 43 -4.36 -5.00 13.89
C MET A 43 -4.62 -3.62 14.50
N GLY A 44 -5.87 -3.17 14.54
CA GLY A 44 -6.25 -1.93 15.23
C GLY A 44 -5.96 -1.99 16.72
N GLU A 45 -6.32 -3.09 17.39
CA GLU A 45 -6.04 -3.32 18.82
C GLU A 45 -4.53 -3.36 19.14
N LEU A 46 -3.69 -3.79 18.18
CA LEU A 46 -2.24 -3.79 18.29
C LEU A 46 -1.58 -2.44 17.90
N GLY A 47 -2.36 -1.43 17.51
CA GLY A 47 -1.83 -0.14 17.06
C GLY A 47 -1.09 -0.19 15.71
N LEU A 48 -1.38 -1.19 14.87
CA LEU A 48 -0.77 -1.34 13.54
C LEU A 48 -1.45 -0.50 12.45
N PHE A 49 -2.46 0.29 12.81
CA PHE A 49 -3.04 1.33 11.97
C PHE A 49 -2.65 2.69 12.51
N GLY A 50 -2.16 3.58 11.64
CA GLY A 50 -1.66 4.90 12.06
C GLY A 50 -0.32 4.85 12.82
N ILE A 51 0.64 4.07 12.33
CA ILE A 51 1.98 3.92 12.92
C ILE A 51 2.67 5.27 13.03
N THR A 52 2.57 6.11 11.99
CA THR A 52 3.17 7.46 11.99
C THR A 52 2.20 8.56 12.39
N THR A 53 0.94 8.23 12.67
CA THR A 53 -0.03 9.20 13.20
C THR A 53 0.41 9.63 14.60
N PRO A 54 0.44 10.95 14.90
CA PRO A 54 0.87 11.45 16.21
C PRO A 54 0.13 10.81 17.39
N ALA A 55 0.85 10.59 18.49
CA ALA A 55 0.30 9.95 19.70
C ALA A 55 -0.84 10.77 20.33
N GLU A 56 -0.76 12.12 20.29
CA GLU A 56 -1.81 13.01 20.75
C GLU A 56 -3.12 12.90 19.94
N LEU A 57 -3.06 12.32 18.74
CA LEU A 57 -4.21 12.01 17.90
C LEU A 57 -4.61 10.52 17.96
N GLY A 58 -4.02 9.75 18.87
CA GLY A 58 -4.32 8.35 19.12
C GLY A 58 -3.53 7.35 18.27
N GLY A 59 -2.58 7.81 17.46
CA GLY A 59 -1.67 6.94 16.70
C GLY A 59 -0.49 6.44 17.53
N ALA A 60 0.41 5.67 16.91
CA ALA A 60 1.61 5.18 17.59
C ALA A 60 2.74 6.23 17.71
N GLY A 61 2.70 7.31 16.92
CA GLY A 61 3.68 8.39 16.95
C GLY A 61 5.10 7.95 16.56
N LEU A 62 5.23 6.86 15.80
CA LEU A 62 6.49 6.32 15.35
C LEU A 62 6.93 6.94 14.01
N ASP A 63 8.13 6.60 13.55
CA ASP A 63 8.70 7.12 12.31
C ASP A 63 8.33 6.28 11.07
N THR A 64 8.69 6.78 9.89
CA THR A 64 8.44 6.10 8.62
C THR A 64 9.26 4.81 8.49
N LEU A 65 10.43 4.72 9.16
CA LEU A 65 11.20 3.48 9.19
C LEU A 65 10.44 2.38 9.94
N SER A 66 9.82 2.68 11.08
CA SER A 66 8.95 1.76 11.82
C SER A 66 7.80 1.26 10.94
N TYR A 67 7.15 2.15 10.19
CA TYR A 67 6.12 1.78 9.23
C TYR A 67 6.65 0.83 8.14
N ALA A 68 7.81 1.12 7.56
CA ALA A 68 8.42 0.25 6.55
C ALA A 68 8.74 -1.15 7.10
N LEU A 69 9.26 -1.24 8.34
CA LEU A 69 9.55 -2.52 9.00
C LEU A 69 8.28 -3.35 9.22
N VAL A 70 7.19 -2.70 9.64
CA VAL A 70 5.88 -3.37 9.81
C VAL A 70 5.34 -3.86 8.47
N MET A 71 5.37 -3.02 7.44
CA MET A 71 4.89 -3.39 6.09
C MET A 71 5.63 -4.59 5.50
N GLU A 72 6.96 -4.63 5.65
CA GLU A 72 7.79 -5.76 5.20
C GLU A 72 7.37 -7.06 5.90
N VAL A 73 7.21 -7.01 7.21
CA VAL A 73 6.93 -8.20 8.00
C VAL A 73 5.50 -8.71 7.79
N LEU A 74 4.51 -7.82 7.74
CA LEU A 74 3.12 -8.19 7.45
C LEU A 74 2.97 -8.82 6.06
N SER A 75 3.65 -8.25 5.05
CA SER A 75 3.59 -8.75 3.68
C SER A 75 4.29 -10.09 3.48
N ARG A 76 5.33 -10.38 4.28
CA ARG A 76 5.93 -11.72 4.39
C ARG A 76 4.91 -12.76 4.87
N GLY A 77 3.96 -12.37 5.71
CA GLY A 77 2.82 -13.19 6.10
C GLY A 77 1.78 -13.33 4.98
N TYR A 78 1.23 -12.21 4.52
CA TYR A 78 0.35 -12.10 3.36
C TYR A 78 0.22 -10.65 2.88
N ALA A 79 0.52 -10.41 1.61
CA ALA A 79 0.56 -9.08 1.00
C ALA A 79 -0.76 -8.30 1.13
N SER A 80 -1.93 -8.95 1.01
CA SER A 80 -3.24 -8.29 1.15
C SER A 80 -3.42 -7.64 2.53
N ILE A 81 -2.85 -8.22 3.57
CA ILE A 81 -2.95 -7.68 4.94
C ILE A 81 -2.05 -6.45 5.10
N ALA A 82 -0.83 -6.51 4.56
CA ALA A 82 0.07 -5.36 4.55
C ALA A 82 -0.49 -4.20 3.71
N ASP A 83 -1.13 -4.49 2.58
CA ASP A 83 -1.78 -3.49 1.72
C ASP A 83 -2.88 -2.72 2.47
N GLN A 84 -3.65 -3.42 3.31
CA GLN A 84 -4.63 -2.78 4.19
C GLN A 84 -3.95 -1.86 5.24
N CYS A 85 -2.86 -2.31 5.86
CA CYS A 85 -2.06 -1.47 6.77
C CYS A 85 -1.60 -0.18 6.05
N GLY A 86 -1.10 -0.30 4.81
CA GLY A 86 -0.69 0.83 3.98
C GLY A 86 -1.82 1.82 3.70
N LEU A 87 -3.02 1.33 3.40
CA LEU A 87 -4.19 2.18 3.16
C LEU A 87 -4.59 2.97 4.41
N TYR A 88 -4.64 2.31 5.59
CA TYR A 88 -4.95 3.01 6.84
C TYR A 88 -3.89 4.07 7.17
N GLU A 89 -2.60 3.73 7.04
CA GLU A 89 -1.51 4.66 7.25
C GLU A 89 -1.62 5.89 6.35
N LEU A 90 -1.97 5.69 5.08
CA LEU A 90 -2.17 6.76 4.11
C LEU A 90 -3.30 7.71 4.53
N VAL A 91 -4.49 7.19 4.85
CA VAL A 91 -5.66 8.02 5.15
C VAL A 91 -5.58 8.66 6.53
N THR A 92 -5.04 7.97 7.55
CA THR A 92 -4.85 8.55 8.88
C THR A 92 -3.80 9.66 8.87
N SER A 93 -2.71 9.50 8.10
CA SER A 93 -1.72 10.55 7.88
C SER A 93 -2.32 11.78 7.19
N LEU A 94 -3.15 11.58 6.16
CA LEU A 94 -3.85 12.68 5.49
C LEU A 94 -4.75 13.44 6.45
N LEU A 95 -5.52 12.72 7.25
CA LEU A 95 -6.45 13.30 8.20
C LEU A 95 -5.72 14.02 9.35
N ALA A 96 -4.63 13.44 9.85
CA ALA A 96 -3.81 14.06 10.89
C ALA A 96 -3.15 15.36 10.42
N GLN A 97 -2.69 15.42 9.16
CA GLN A 97 -1.98 16.60 8.63
C GLN A 97 -2.90 17.70 8.09
N HIS A 98 -4.05 17.35 7.58
CA HIS A 98 -4.90 18.25 6.80
C HIS A 98 -6.34 18.35 7.30
N GLY A 99 -6.76 17.48 8.22
CA GLY A 99 -8.08 17.53 8.84
C GLY A 99 -8.23 18.68 9.82
N THR A 100 -9.46 19.20 9.94
CA THR A 100 -9.78 20.09 11.05
C THR A 100 -9.79 19.30 12.37
N PRO A 101 -9.67 19.98 13.55
CA PRO A 101 -9.78 19.30 14.84
C PRO A 101 -11.06 18.46 14.98
N GLU A 102 -12.18 18.94 14.45
CA GLU A 102 -13.47 18.24 14.47
C GLU A 102 -13.41 16.97 13.59
N GLN A 103 -12.81 17.05 12.38
CA GLN A 103 -12.65 15.90 11.50
C GLN A 103 -11.71 14.86 12.12
N GLN A 104 -10.60 15.30 12.72
CA GLN A 104 -9.66 14.43 13.43
C GLN A 104 -10.34 13.71 14.59
N HIS A 105 -11.07 14.44 15.44
CA HIS A 105 -11.80 13.88 16.58
C HIS A 105 -12.89 12.89 16.14
N GLN A 106 -13.59 13.19 15.05
CA GLN A 106 -14.68 12.36 14.54
C GLN A 106 -14.20 11.05 13.91
N TRP A 107 -13.10 11.08 13.16
CA TRP A 107 -12.76 9.97 12.27
C TRP A 107 -11.51 9.17 12.69
N LEU A 108 -10.46 9.82 13.26
CA LEU A 108 -9.22 9.11 13.58
C LEU A 108 -9.43 7.96 14.56
N PRO A 109 -10.11 8.09 15.71
CA PRO A 109 -10.24 6.97 16.64
C PRO A 109 -10.91 5.75 16.01
N ARG A 110 -11.91 5.98 15.16
CA ARG A 110 -12.67 4.91 14.50
C ARG A 110 -11.87 4.22 13.38
N LEU A 111 -11.01 4.98 12.67
CA LEU A 111 -10.08 4.42 11.69
C LEU A 111 -8.97 3.63 12.39
N LEU A 112 -8.32 4.20 13.39
CA LEU A 112 -7.23 3.56 14.14
C LEU A 112 -7.68 2.26 14.82
N GLY A 113 -8.92 2.22 15.35
CA GLY A 113 -9.54 1.04 15.93
C GLY A 113 -10.16 0.05 14.94
N ALA A 114 -10.00 0.29 13.62
CA ALA A 114 -10.62 -0.52 12.55
C ALA A 114 -12.16 -0.62 12.65
N GLU A 115 -12.84 0.34 13.27
CA GLU A 115 -14.30 0.42 13.28
C GLU A 115 -14.86 0.86 11.94
N LEU A 116 -14.09 1.62 11.17
CA LEU A 116 -14.42 2.07 9.82
C LEU A 116 -13.35 1.58 8.83
N ALA A 117 -13.81 1.05 7.72
CA ALA A 117 -12.96 0.73 6.58
C ALA A 117 -12.83 1.95 5.66
N PRO A 118 -11.60 2.47 5.43
CA PRO A 118 -11.38 3.59 4.53
C PRO A 118 -11.27 3.15 3.07
N ALA A 119 -11.49 4.12 2.16
CA ALA A 119 -11.16 4.03 0.75
C ALA A 119 -10.46 5.30 0.27
N TYR A 120 -9.38 5.15 -0.51
CA TYR A 120 -8.63 6.25 -1.11
C TYR A 120 -9.00 6.37 -2.58
N CYS A 121 -9.78 7.40 -2.95
CA CYS A 121 -10.54 7.44 -4.18
C CYS A 121 -9.97 8.47 -5.17
N ILE A 122 -8.95 8.09 -5.94
CA ILE A 122 -8.34 8.93 -6.98
C ILE A 122 -8.74 8.45 -8.37
N THR A 123 -8.41 7.20 -8.70
CA THR A 123 -8.42 6.63 -10.05
C THR A 123 -9.81 6.64 -10.69
N GLU A 124 -9.85 6.97 -11.99
CA GLU A 124 -11.01 6.88 -12.85
C GLU A 124 -10.68 6.10 -14.13
N ALA A 125 -11.67 5.70 -14.91
CA ALA A 125 -11.47 4.91 -16.14
C ALA A 125 -10.46 5.56 -17.10
N ASP A 126 -10.49 6.90 -17.23
CA ASP A 126 -9.60 7.66 -18.12
C ASP A 126 -8.45 8.37 -17.37
N ALA A 127 -8.31 8.16 -16.06
CA ALA A 127 -7.33 8.86 -15.22
C ALA A 127 -6.68 7.92 -14.18
N GLY A 128 -5.75 7.10 -14.64
CA GLY A 128 -4.84 6.30 -13.80
C GLY A 128 -3.54 7.04 -13.55
N SER A 129 -2.53 6.86 -14.43
CA SER A 129 -1.26 7.60 -14.33
C SER A 129 -1.42 9.10 -14.57
N ASP A 130 -2.38 9.51 -15.40
CA ASP A 130 -2.74 10.92 -15.61
C ASP A 130 -3.84 11.35 -14.63
N VAL A 131 -3.51 11.42 -13.34
CA VAL A 131 -4.42 11.88 -12.26
C VAL A 131 -4.95 13.28 -12.54
N ALA A 132 -4.21 14.12 -13.27
CA ALA A 132 -4.65 15.46 -13.62
C ALA A 132 -5.87 15.47 -14.53
N ASN A 133 -6.27 14.36 -15.11
CA ASN A 133 -7.40 14.24 -16.04
C ASN A 133 -8.69 13.69 -15.41
N ILE A 134 -8.81 13.65 -14.06
CA ILE A 134 -10.05 13.21 -13.40
C ILE A 134 -11.26 14.06 -13.84
N LYS A 135 -12.42 13.42 -13.90
CA LYS A 135 -13.70 14.03 -14.31
C LYS A 135 -14.70 14.19 -13.16
N ALA A 136 -14.57 13.38 -12.09
CA ALA A 136 -15.42 13.54 -10.91
C ALA A 136 -15.36 14.99 -10.42
N SER A 137 -16.50 15.56 -10.11
CA SER A 137 -16.64 16.98 -9.76
C SER A 137 -17.48 17.18 -8.51
N ALA A 138 -17.20 18.25 -7.79
CA ALA A 138 -17.98 18.69 -6.66
C ALA A 138 -18.34 20.18 -6.84
N ASP A 139 -19.61 20.43 -7.04
CA ASP A 139 -20.15 21.80 -7.22
C ASP A 139 -20.58 22.36 -5.85
N ARG A 140 -20.34 23.66 -5.62
CA ARG A 140 -20.84 24.33 -4.41
C ARG A 140 -22.35 24.41 -4.41
N THR A 141 -22.96 24.16 -3.25
CA THR A 141 -24.38 24.37 -2.98
C THR A 141 -24.56 25.34 -1.80
N ALA A 142 -25.79 25.73 -1.50
CA ALA A 142 -26.07 26.61 -0.36
C ALA A 142 -25.68 25.97 1.01
N SER A 143 -25.71 24.63 1.11
CA SER A 143 -25.43 23.87 2.34
C SER A 143 -24.07 23.19 2.37
N GLY A 144 -23.30 23.23 1.26
CA GLY A 144 -22.02 22.52 1.17
C GLY A 144 -21.63 22.23 -0.27
N TRP A 145 -21.67 20.94 -0.65
CA TRP A 145 -21.18 20.47 -1.94
C TRP A 145 -22.08 19.39 -2.54
N ARG A 146 -22.06 19.28 -3.85
CA ARG A 146 -22.71 18.18 -4.60
C ARG A 146 -21.66 17.44 -5.39
N LEU A 147 -21.37 16.18 -5.00
CA LEU A 147 -20.36 15.33 -5.62
C LEU A 147 -20.99 14.43 -6.68
N SER A 148 -20.40 14.42 -7.88
CA SER A 148 -20.81 13.55 -8.99
C SER A 148 -19.60 12.96 -9.71
N GLY A 149 -19.70 11.71 -10.18
CA GLY A 149 -18.65 11.02 -10.93
C GLY A 149 -18.51 9.56 -10.55
N ALA A 150 -17.42 8.93 -11.03
CA ALA A 150 -17.14 7.54 -10.75
C ALA A 150 -15.65 7.35 -10.46
N LYS A 151 -15.32 6.44 -9.55
CA LYS A 151 -13.98 6.01 -9.23
C LYS A 151 -13.84 4.52 -9.51
N LEU A 152 -12.68 4.09 -10.00
CA LEU A 152 -12.45 2.74 -10.48
C LEU A 152 -11.24 2.12 -9.76
N TRP A 153 -11.28 0.81 -9.55
CA TRP A 153 -10.25 0.01 -8.87
C TRP A 153 -9.88 0.55 -7.48
N ILE A 154 -10.88 0.97 -6.75
CA ILE A 154 -10.70 1.54 -5.42
C ILE A 154 -10.60 0.41 -4.38
N HIS A 155 -9.50 0.41 -3.64
CA HIS A 155 -9.28 -0.50 -2.51
C HIS A 155 -10.37 -0.28 -1.46
N ASN A 156 -10.91 -1.36 -0.96
CA ASN A 156 -12.06 -1.44 -0.05
C ASN A 156 -13.40 -0.96 -0.62
N ALA A 157 -13.53 -0.49 -1.87
CA ALA A 157 -14.81 0.01 -2.37
C ALA A 157 -16.03 -0.88 -2.05
N PRO A 158 -15.95 -2.22 -2.15
CA PRO A 158 -17.08 -3.09 -1.80
C PRO A 158 -17.49 -3.05 -0.32
N VAL A 159 -16.56 -2.73 0.59
CA VAL A 159 -16.73 -2.85 2.05
C VAL A 159 -16.49 -1.54 2.81
N ALA A 160 -15.94 -0.51 2.16
CA ALA A 160 -15.55 0.73 2.82
C ALA A 160 -16.75 1.51 3.39
N ASP A 161 -16.53 2.15 4.53
CA ASP A 161 -17.48 3.04 5.20
C ASP A 161 -17.21 4.50 4.86
N LEU A 162 -15.92 4.87 4.65
CA LEU A 162 -15.48 6.24 4.50
C LEU A 162 -14.56 6.38 3.27
N GLY A 163 -14.92 7.26 2.35
CA GLY A 163 -14.14 7.58 1.15
C GLY A 163 -13.39 8.91 1.26
N PHE A 164 -12.10 8.92 0.90
CA PHE A 164 -11.31 10.14 0.68
C PHE A 164 -11.27 10.41 -0.81
N VAL A 165 -12.18 11.25 -1.30
CA VAL A 165 -12.51 11.38 -2.71
C VAL A 165 -11.89 12.63 -3.33
N LEU A 166 -10.99 12.47 -4.31
CA LEU A 166 -10.48 13.58 -5.11
C LEU A 166 -11.51 13.96 -6.20
N ALA A 167 -11.94 15.21 -6.21
CA ALA A 167 -12.89 15.72 -7.20
C ALA A 167 -12.51 17.14 -7.67
N ARG A 168 -12.98 17.53 -8.85
CA ARG A 168 -12.82 18.88 -9.36
C ARG A 168 -13.83 19.84 -8.72
N THR A 169 -13.33 20.93 -8.16
CA THR A 169 -14.12 22.07 -7.69
C THR A 169 -14.04 23.27 -8.63
N ASP A 170 -12.98 23.34 -9.45
CA ASP A 170 -12.80 24.33 -10.52
C ASP A 170 -12.18 23.66 -11.76
N LYS A 171 -12.96 23.60 -12.85
CA LYS A 171 -12.53 22.97 -14.11
C LYS A 171 -11.45 23.80 -14.83
N ALA A 172 -11.41 25.11 -14.64
CA ALA A 172 -10.48 26.01 -15.33
C ALA A 172 -9.09 26.04 -14.67
N ALA A 173 -9.00 25.74 -13.37
CA ALA A 173 -7.77 25.87 -12.59
C ALA A 173 -6.80 24.65 -12.71
N GLY A 174 -7.12 23.64 -13.54
CA GLY A 174 -6.27 22.47 -13.76
C GLY A 174 -6.02 21.68 -12.44
N LYS A 175 -4.75 21.44 -12.09
CA LYS A 175 -4.38 20.75 -10.85
C LYS A 175 -4.75 21.52 -9.58
N ARG A 176 -4.85 22.86 -9.67
CA ARG A 176 -5.25 23.73 -8.55
C ARG A 176 -6.77 23.82 -8.38
N GLY A 177 -7.53 23.19 -9.26
CA GLY A 177 -8.98 23.09 -9.16
C GLY A 177 -9.48 21.75 -8.62
N MET A 178 -8.66 21.01 -7.87
CA MET A 178 -9.04 19.72 -7.29
C MET A 178 -9.02 19.79 -5.77
N SER A 179 -10.03 19.19 -5.14
CA SER A 179 -10.24 19.16 -3.70
C SER A 179 -10.51 17.74 -3.23
N ILE A 180 -10.26 17.47 -1.94
CA ILE A 180 -10.53 16.17 -1.33
C ILE A 180 -11.77 16.29 -0.46
N PHE A 181 -12.64 15.30 -0.55
CA PHE A 181 -13.85 15.20 0.28
C PHE A 181 -13.82 13.93 1.11
N ILE A 182 -14.13 14.03 2.39
CA ILE A 182 -14.43 12.91 3.27
C ILE A 182 -15.91 12.58 3.06
N VAL A 183 -16.18 11.37 2.56
CA VAL A 183 -17.52 10.93 2.16
C VAL A 183 -17.91 9.67 2.91
N GLU A 184 -18.96 9.73 3.71
CA GLU A 184 -19.60 8.53 4.24
C GLU A 184 -20.26 7.78 3.09
N LEU A 185 -19.82 6.55 2.83
CA LEU A 185 -20.24 5.80 1.64
C LEU A 185 -21.63 5.15 1.78
N SER A 186 -22.33 5.41 2.87
CA SER A 186 -23.75 5.11 3.09
C SER A 186 -24.71 6.21 2.64
N ARG A 187 -24.20 7.38 2.20
CA ARG A 187 -25.02 8.50 1.77
C ARG A 187 -25.87 8.17 0.54
N PRO A 188 -27.10 8.74 0.45
CA PRO A 188 -27.91 8.66 -0.77
C PRO A 188 -27.11 9.16 -1.98
N GLY A 189 -27.24 8.47 -3.12
CA GLY A 189 -26.50 8.76 -4.35
C GLY A 189 -25.13 8.05 -4.46
N VAL A 190 -24.66 7.40 -3.40
CA VAL A 190 -23.46 6.54 -3.48
C VAL A 190 -23.89 5.12 -3.86
N SER A 191 -23.23 4.55 -4.86
CA SER A 191 -23.39 3.14 -5.22
C SER A 191 -22.03 2.46 -5.46
N ARG A 192 -21.98 1.15 -5.24
CA ARG A 192 -20.78 0.32 -5.39
C ARG A 192 -20.89 -0.59 -6.59
N GLY A 193 -19.82 -0.68 -7.37
CA GLY A 193 -19.68 -1.72 -8.39
C GLY A 193 -19.40 -3.10 -7.77
N PRO A 194 -19.43 -4.15 -8.60
CA PRO A 194 -19.06 -5.49 -8.15
C PRO A 194 -17.60 -5.54 -7.69
N LYS A 195 -17.29 -6.55 -6.85
CA LYS A 195 -15.91 -6.87 -6.51
C LYS A 195 -15.14 -7.33 -7.74
N GLU A 196 -13.94 -6.80 -7.95
CA GLU A 196 -13.05 -7.23 -9.02
C GLU A 196 -12.35 -8.56 -8.69
N HIS A 197 -12.33 -9.48 -9.64
CA HIS A 197 -11.56 -10.72 -9.56
C HIS A 197 -10.12 -10.49 -10.01
N LYS A 198 -9.20 -10.43 -9.05
CA LYS A 198 -7.82 -10.03 -9.28
C LYS A 198 -6.86 -11.21 -9.47
N MET A 199 -5.73 -10.94 -10.11
CA MET A 199 -4.63 -11.90 -10.26
C MET A 199 -4.03 -12.28 -8.90
N GLY A 200 -3.75 -11.31 -8.02
CA GLY A 200 -3.12 -11.48 -6.72
C GLY A 200 -3.72 -10.53 -5.69
N GLN A 201 -3.19 -10.58 -4.45
CA GLN A 201 -3.71 -9.83 -3.30
C GLN A 201 -5.24 -9.94 -3.17
N ARG A 202 -5.75 -11.16 -3.30
CA ARG A 202 -7.17 -11.41 -3.53
C ARG A 202 -8.05 -11.13 -2.32
N ALA A 203 -7.50 -11.18 -1.11
CA ALA A 203 -8.24 -10.82 0.10
C ALA A 203 -8.44 -9.29 0.26
N SER A 204 -7.65 -8.47 -0.46
CA SER A 204 -7.90 -7.04 -0.59
C SER A 204 -9.09 -6.82 -1.53
N GLN A 205 -10.17 -6.21 -1.02
CA GLN A 205 -11.38 -5.96 -1.80
C GLN A 205 -11.19 -4.73 -2.69
N VAL A 206 -11.48 -4.85 -3.98
CA VAL A 206 -11.35 -3.74 -4.94
C VAL A 206 -12.61 -3.66 -5.79
N GLY A 207 -13.06 -2.45 -6.12
CA GLY A 207 -14.24 -2.22 -6.95
C GLY A 207 -14.36 -0.78 -7.41
N ALA A 208 -15.50 -0.45 -8.02
CA ALA A 208 -15.86 0.90 -8.40
C ALA A 208 -16.75 1.57 -7.34
N LEU A 209 -16.66 2.90 -7.26
CA LEU A 209 -17.60 3.77 -6.53
C LEU A 209 -18.22 4.76 -7.49
N HIS A 210 -19.54 4.91 -7.42
CA HIS A 210 -20.29 5.88 -8.22
C HIS A 210 -20.96 6.87 -7.28
N PHE A 211 -20.91 8.15 -7.68
CA PHE A 211 -21.48 9.27 -6.96
C PHE A 211 -22.47 9.97 -7.89
N ASP A 212 -23.75 9.90 -7.57
CA ASP A 212 -24.84 10.57 -8.33
C ASP A 212 -25.43 11.68 -7.47
N ASN A 213 -24.98 12.90 -7.69
CA ASN A 213 -25.43 14.10 -7.00
C ASN A 213 -25.44 13.96 -5.48
N VAL A 214 -24.36 13.39 -4.92
CA VAL A 214 -24.23 13.15 -3.48
C VAL A 214 -24.08 14.47 -2.73
N GLU A 215 -25.05 14.82 -1.91
CA GLU A 215 -25.02 16.02 -1.07
C GLU A 215 -24.04 15.84 0.10
N LEU A 216 -23.07 16.74 0.22
CA LEU A 216 -22.07 16.76 1.26
C LEU A 216 -22.14 18.07 2.04
N PRO A 217 -21.99 18.03 3.38
CA PRO A 217 -21.91 19.24 4.19
C PRO A 217 -20.61 20.03 3.88
N ALA A 218 -20.58 21.30 4.25
CA ALA A 218 -19.43 22.16 3.99
C ALA A 218 -18.14 21.62 4.64
N ASN A 219 -18.25 20.98 5.81
CA ASN A 219 -17.16 20.38 6.56
C ASN A 219 -16.70 19.00 6.02
N ALA A 220 -17.23 18.53 4.90
CA ALA A 220 -16.72 17.34 4.21
C ALA A 220 -15.40 17.62 3.47
N LEU A 221 -15.07 18.88 3.19
CA LEU A 221 -13.83 19.29 2.55
C LEU A 221 -12.64 19.00 3.48
N LEU A 222 -11.66 18.21 3.01
CA LEU A 222 -10.40 17.95 3.69
C LEU A 222 -9.32 18.92 3.20
N GLY A 223 -8.76 19.67 4.13
CA GLY A 223 -7.78 20.72 3.81
C GLY A 223 -8.41 21.91 3.09
N ALA A 224 -7.59 22.69 2.35
CA ALA A 224 -8.07 23.86 1.61
C ALA A 224 -8.60 23.46 0.21
N GLU A 225 -9.64 24.18 -0.24
CA GLU A 225 -10.16 24.05 -1.60
C GLU A 225 -9.06 24.29 -2.64
N GLY A 226 -9.05 23.49 -3.68
CA GLY A 226 -8.06 23.57 -4.77
C GLY A 226 -6.68 22.98 -4.41
N ARG A 227 -6.47 22.44 -3.21
CA ARG A 227 -5.20 21.84 -2.76
C ARG A 227 -5.18 20.31 -2.86
N GLY A 228 -6.31 19.69 -3.21
CA GLY A 228 -6.48 18.23 -3.14
C GLY A 228 -5.46 17.46 -3.95
N PHE A 229 -5.13 17.89 -5.18
CA PHE A 229 -4.09 17.25 -5.98
C PHE A 229 -2.72 17.23 -5.27
N HIS A 230 -2.29 18.36 -4.74
CA HIS A 230 -0.98 18.46 -4.06
C HIS A 230 -0.94 17.65 -2.78
N ILE A 231 -2.02 17.67 -1.99
CA ILE A 231 -2.15 16.90 -0.77
C ILE A 231 -2.05 15.40 -1.05
N MET A 232 -2.86 14.88 -1.99
CA MET A 232 -2.84 13.46 -2.34
C MET A 232 -1.52 13.01 -2.97
N MET A 233 -0.90 13.83 -3.81
CA MET A 233 0.42 13.48 -4.39
C MET A 233 1.54 13.51 -3.36
N GLY A 234 1.49 14.41 -2.38
CA GLY A 234 2.46 14.45 -1.27
C GLY A 234 2.38 13.20 -0.38
N ALA A 235 1.19 12.68 -0.13
CA ALA A 235 1.00 11.46 0.64
C ALA A 235 1.58 10.20 -0.07
N LEU A 236 1.69 10.22 -1.41
CA LEU A 236 2.21 9.09 -2.17
C LEU A 236 3.70 8.81 -1.94
N ASP A 237 4.51 9.75 -1.47
CA ASP A 237 5.92 9.47 -1.18
C ASP A 237 6.04 8.46 -0.02
N LYS A 238 5.24 8.63 1.05
CA LYS A 238 5.13 7.64 2.13
C LYS A 238 4.49 6.32 1.62
N GLY A 239 3.45 6.39 0.81
CA GLY A 239 2.83 5.23 0.18
C GLY A 239 3.84 4.41 -0.63
N ARG A 240 4.73 5.05 -1.40
CA ARG A 240 5.80 4.38 -2.16
C ARG A 240 6.77 3.62 -1.25
N VAL A 241 7.14 4.17 -0.10
CA VAL A 241 7.96 3.47 0.89
C VAL A 241 7.24 2.23 1.41
N GLY A 242 5.94 2.35 1.75
CA GLY A 242 5.11 1.23 2.18
C GLY A 242 5.03 0.10 1.15
N ILE A 243 4.79 0.46 -0.13
CA ILE A 243 4.72 -0.53 -1.22
C ILE A 243 6.10 -1.15 -1.52
N ALA A 244 7.18 -0.39 -1.42
CA ALA A 244 8.52 -0.91 -1.57
C ALA A 244 8.85 -1.93 -0.45
N ALA A 245 8.49 -1.63 0.80
CA ALA A 245 8.64 -2.54 1.93
C ALA A 245 7.76 -3.80 1.78
N LEU A 246 6.51 -3.64 1.33
CA LEU A 246 5.61 -4.75 1.02
C LEU A 246 6.22 -5.67 -0.05
N ALA A 247 6.80 -5.11 -1.11
CA ALA A 247 7.47 -5.89 -2.15
C ALA A 247 8.68 -6.67 -1.61
N VAL A 248 9.47 -6.06 -0.72
CA VAL A 248 10.59 -6.74 -0.03
C VAL A 248 10.09 -7.93 0.79
N GLY A 249 9.00 -7.77 1.55
CA GLY A 249 8.44 -8.85 2.36
C GLY A 249 7.92 -10.03 1.52
N ILE A 250 7.26 -9.77 0.39
CA ILE A 250 6.84 -10.81 -0.55
C ILE A 250 8.05 -11.60 -1.07
N ALA A 251 9.11 -10.89 -1.51
CA ALA A 251 10.32 -11.53 -2.00
C ALA A 251 11.06 -12.32 -0.92
N GLN A 252 11.09 -11.80 0.32
CA GLN A 252 11.65 -12.48 1.49
C GLN A 252 10.93 -13.81 1.76
N ALA A 253 9.59 -13.84 1.73
CA ALA A 253 8.82 -15.06 1.85
C ALA A 253 9.17 -16.07 0.73
N GLY A 254 9.34 -15.59 -0.49
CA GLY A 254 9.75 -16.41 -1.63
C GLY A 254 11.14 -17.04 -1.44
N LEU A 255 12.10 -16.28 -0.93
CA LEU A 255 13.44 -16.79 -0.63
C LEU A 255 13.40 -17.84 0.49
N GLU A 256 12.67 -17.59 1.57
CA GLU A 256 12.53 -18.53 2.69
C GLU A 256 11.92 -19.86 2.24
N ALA A 257 10.81 -19.80 1.48
CA ALA A 257 10.20 -20.99 0.92
C ALA A 257 11.13 -21.76 -0.03
N ALA A 258 11.85 -21.03 -0.91
CA ALA A 258 12.78 -21.65 -1.85
C ALA A 258 13.96 -22.31 -1.14
N LEU A 259 14.48 -21.69 -0.09
CA LEU A 259 15.58 -22.23 0.71
C LEU A 259 15.15 -23.52 1.45
N ASP A 260 14.01 -23.50 2.12
CA ASP A 260 13.46 -24.65 2.81
C ASP A 260 13.21 -25.81 1.85
N TYR A 261 12.56 -25.54 0.73
CA TYR A 261 12.31 -26.56 -0.30
C TYR A 261 13.62 -27.12 -0.88
N ALA A 262 14.59 -26.27 -1.20
CA ALA A 262 15.87 -26.71 -1.76
C ALA A 262 16.68 -27.60 -0.82
N THR A 263 16.60 -27.37 0.49
CA THR A 263 17.31 -28.16 1.49
C THR A 263 16.66 -29.50 1.78
N THR A 264 15.37 -29.66 1.49
CA THR A 264 14.59 -30.88 1.75
C THR A 264 14.40 -31.73 0.50
N ARG A 265 14.14 -31.13 -0.67
CA ARG A 265 13.88 -31.82 -1.93
C ARG A 265 15.13 -32.52 -2.46
N LYS A 266 14.99 -33.77 -2.89
CA LYS A 266 16.09 -34.54 -3.49
C LYS A 266 15.78 -34.90 -4.94
N GLN A 267 16.77 -34.75 -5.81
CA GLN A 267 16.80 -35.26 -7.19
C GLN A 267 18.23 -35.69 -7.54
N PHE A 268 18.36 -36.64 -8.46
CA PHE A 268 19.67 -37.20 -8.87
C PHE A 268 20.50 -37.71 -7.67
N GLY A 269 19.83 -38.24 -6.64
CA GLY A 269 20.47 -38.82 -5.46
C GLY A 269 20.93 -37.84 -4.38
N GLN A 270 20.75 -36.52 -4.55
CA GLN A 270 21.18 -35.50 -3.61
C GLN A 270 20.12 -34.42 -3.42
N ARG A 271 20.27 -33.54 -2.41
CA ARG A 271 19.40 -32.36 -2.22
C ARG A 271 19.59 -31.43 -3.41
N ILE A 272 18.51 -30.76 -3.82
CA ILE A 272 18.65 -29.79 -4.92
C ILE A 272 19.49 -28.57 -4.51
N ALA A 273 19.59 -28.26 -3.21
CA ALA A 273 20.51 -27.26 -2.67
C ALA A 273 22.00 -27.58 -2.91
N ASP A 274 22.36 -28.82 -3.21
CA ASP A 274 23.73 -29.22 -3.47
C ASP A 274 24.18 -28.95 -4.93
N PHE A 275 23.24 -28.54 -5.81
CA PHE A 275 23.56 -28.12 -7.17
C PHE A 275 23.99 -26.64 -7.20
N GLN A 276 25.20 -26.38 -7.71
CA GLN A 276 25.80 -25.05 -7.75
C GLN A 276 24.92 -23.99 -8.42
N GLY A 277 24.22 -24.35 -9.50
CA GLY A 277 23.32 -23.41 -10.19
C GLY A 277 22.16 -22.92 -9.30
N LEU A 278 21.61 -23.77 -8.42
CA LEU A 278 20.59 -23.38 -7.47
C LEU A 278 21.17 -22.55 -6.29
N GLN A 279 22.41 -22.83 -5.88
CA GLN A 279 23.11 -22.02 -4.89
C GLN A 279 23.29 -20.57 -5.37
N TRP A 280 23.63 -20.38 -6.66
CA TRP A 280 23.74 -19.06 -7.26
C TRP A 280 22.40 -18.33 -7.30
N MET A 281 21.30 -19.02 -7.65
CA MET A 281 19.97 -18.43 -7.61
C MET A 281 19.60 -17.95 -6.22
N LEU A 282 19.81 -18.76 -5.18
CA LEU A 282 19.53 -18.39 -3.78
C LEU A 282 20.41 -17.21 -3.32
N ALA A 283 21.69 -17.19 -3.72
CA ALA A 283 22.60 -16.09 -3.41
C ALA A 283 22.17 -14.77 -4.08
N ASP A 284 21.75 -14.82 -5.35
CA ASP A 284 21.24 -13.66 -6.07
C ASP A 284 19.92 -13.16 -5.47
N MET A 285 19.01 -14.04 -5.10
CA MET A 285 17.79 -13.68 -4.39
C MET A 285 18.11 -12.93 -3.09
N ALA A 286 18.98 -13.46 -2.25
CA ALA A 286 19.36 -12.86 -0.98
C ALA A 286 20.02 -11.48 -1.16
N LYS A 287 20.93 -11.36 -2.13
CA LYS A 287 21.62 -10.11 -2.48
C LYS A 287 20.65 -9.03 -2.92
N GLU A 288 19.75 -9.34 -3.87
CA GLU A 288 18.82 -8.38 -4.44
C GLU A 288 17.77 -7.92 -3.40
N ILE A 289 17.26 -8.83 -2.58
CA ILE A 289 16.34 -8.51 -1.49
C ILE A 289 17.02 -7.59 -0.46
N THR A 290 18.28 -7.87 -0.12
CA THR A 290 19.05 -7.03 0.81
C THR A 290 19.26 -5.63 0.24
N ALA A 291 19.61 -5.51 -1.05
CA ALA A 291 19.77 -4.22 -1.72
C ALA A 291 18.45 -3.42 -1.73
N ALA A 292 17.33 -4.06 -2.07
CA ALA A 292 16.00 -3.43 -2.03
C ALA A 292 15.65 -2.92 -0.63
N ARG A 293 15.86 -3.74 0.41
CA ARG A 293 15.62 -3.36 1.81
C ARG A 293 16.43 -2.13 2.22
N LEU A 294 17.69 -2.04 1.83
CA LEU A 294 18.53 -0.88 2.12
C LEU A 294 18.03 0.40 1.43
N LEU A 295 17.53 0.30 0.19
CA LEU A 295 16.90 1.43 -0.50
C LEU A 295 15.61 1.88 0.20
N VAL A 296 14.78 0.94 0.65
CA VAL A 296 13.55 1.23 1.42
C VAL A 296 13.87 1.97 2.71
N HIS A 297 14.82 1.44 3.50
CA HIS A 297 15.24 2.07 4.74
C HIS A 297 15.83 3.46 4.52
N HIS A 298 16.63 3.63 3.47
CA HIS A 298 17.17 4.95 3.10
C HIS A 298 16.04 5.94 2.77
N ALA A 299 15.05 5.53 1.97
CA ALA A 299 13.93 6.38 1.61
C ALA A 299 13.06 6.75 2.83
N ALA A 300 12.84 5.80 3.75
CA ALA A 300 12.11 6.06 4.99
C ALA A 300 12.80 7.11 5.86
N VAL A 301 14.10 6.96 6.11
CA VAL A 301 14.88 7.93 6.89
C VAL A 301 14.94 9.30 6.21
N ALA A 302 15.01 9.35 4.87
CA ALA A 302 15.00 10.62 4.14
C ALA A 302 13.68 11.39 4.35
N LEU A 303 12.54 10.69 4.41
CA LEU A 303 11.25 11.29 4.76
C LEU A 303 11.23 11.82 6.20
N ASP A 304 11.71 11.04 7.16
CA ASP A 304 11.70 11.40 8.58
C ASP A 304 12.62 12.60 8.90
N THR A 305 13.68 12.77 8.13
CA THR A 305 14.63 13.88 8.29
C THR A 305 14.22 15.17 7.55
N GLY A 306 13.04 15.16 6.90
CA GLY A 306 12.52 16.33 6.16
C GLY A 306 13.31 16.69 4.91
N GLN A 307 14.14 15.77 4.40
CA GLN A 307 14.85 15.94 3.13
C GLN A 307 13.90 15.80 1.94
N SER A 308 14.30 16.31 0.77
CA SER A 308 13.57 16.03 -0.48
C SER A 308 13.69 14.54 -0.82
N ALA A 309 12.72 13.75 -0.37
CA ALA A 309 12.76 12.29 -0.41
C ALA A 309 12.13 11.69 -1.68
N THR A 310 11.51 12.50 -2.54
CA THR A 310 10.74 12.02 -3.71
C THR A 310 11.57 11.11 -4.62
N ILE A 311 12.84 11.44 -4.87
CA ILE A 311 13.73 10.60 -5.69
C ILE A 311 14.06 9.29 -4.98
N ALA A 312 14.38 9.31 -3.68
CA ALA A 312 14.69 8.12 -2.91
C ALA A 312 13.48 7.17 -2.81
N CYS A 313 12.28 7.71 -2.55
CA CYS A 313 11.03 6.94 -2.51
C CYS A 313 10.70 6.30 -3.87
N SER A 314 10.90 7.05 -4.96
CA SER A 314 10.67 6.54 -6.31
C SER A 314 11.68 5.45 -6.71
N MET A 315 12.97 5.62 -6.35
CA MET A 315 14.01 4.60 -6.57
C MET A 315 13.71 3.34 -5.77
N ALA A 316 13.38 3.46 -4.47
CA ALA A 316 13.06 2.34 -3.61
C ALA A 316 11.86 1.55 -4.15
N LYS A 317 10.76 2.22 -4.50
CA LYS A 317 9.54 1.58 -5.02
C LYS A 317 9.81 0.88 -6.36
N CYS A 318 10.49 1.56 -7.29
CA CYS A 318 10.79 1.01 -8.60
C CYS A 318 11.69 -0.23 -8.50
N PHE A 319 12.78 -0.15 -7.73
CA PHE A 319 13.71 -1.26 -7.57
C PHE A 319 13.07 -2.44 -6.81
N ALA A 320 12.45 -2.19 -5.66
CA ALA A 320 11.90 -3.25 -4.83
C ALA A 320 10.79 -4.03 -5.54
N SER A 321 9.92 -3.35 -6.28
CA SER A 321 8.82 -4.02 -7.00
C SER A 321 9.31 -4.80 -8.24
N ASP A 322 10.30 -4.31 -8.99
CA ASP A 322 10.92 -5.07 -10.08
C ASP A 322 11.66 -6.30 -9.52
N MET A 323 12.41 -6.13 -8.44
CA MET A 323 13.10 -7.20 -7.72
C MET A 323 12.11 -8.26 -7.22
N ALA A 324 11.00 -7.86 -6.58
CA ALA A 324 10.03 -8.80 -6.01
C ALA A 324 9.42 -9.73 -7.09
N VAL A 325 9.05 -9.19 -8.24
CA VAL A 325 8.55 -10.00 -9.36
C VAL A 325 9.61 -10.96 -9.87
N ALA A 326 10.86 -10.53 -10.01
CA ALA A 326 11.96 -11.37 -10.46
C ALA A 326 12.27 -12.49 -9.45
N GLN A 327 12.34 -12.18 -8.15
CA GLN A 327 12.73 -13.16 -7.15
C GLN A 327 11.60 -14.15 -6.80
N THR A 328 10.34 -13.74 -6.88
CA THR A 328 9.22 -14.68 -6.75
C THR A 328 9.13 -15.63 -7.95
N ALA A 329 9.48 -15.19 -9.16
CA ALA A 329 9.63 -16.07 -10.32
C ALA A 329 10.77 -17.09 -10.11
N ASN A 330 11.91 -16.66 -9.54
CA ASN A 330 13.01 -17.54 -9.18
C ASN A 330 12.60 -18.56 -8.11
N ALA A 331 11.80 -18.18 -7.13
CA ALA A 331 11.25 -19.10 -6.14
C ALA A 331 10.40 -20.19 -6.80
N ILE A 332 9.50 -19.83 -7.72
CA ILE A 332 8.72 -20.83 -8.51
C ILE A 332 9.67 -21.74 -9.28
N GLN A 333 10.72 -21.21 -9.92
CA GLN A 333 11.67 -21.99 -10.70
C GLN A 333 12.42 -23.02 -9.84
N ILE A 334 12.81 -22.65 -8.60
CA ILE A 334 13.45 -23.58 -7.64
C ILE A 334 12.51 -24.71 -7.23
N PHE A 335 11.23 -24.43 -7.06
CA PHE A 335 10.19 -25.45 -6.79
C PHE A 335 9.92 -26.36 -7.99
N GLY A 336 10.27 -25.91 -9.22
CA GLY A 336 9.95 -26.64 -10.43
C GLY A 336 8.44 -26.83 -10.62
N GLY A 337 7.98 -27.99 -11.05
CA GLY A 337 6.55 -28.26 -11.26
C GLY A 337 5.68 -28.02 -10.04
N SER A 338 6.18 -28.26 -8.83
CA SER A 338 5.47 -27.98 -7.57
C SER A 338 5.16 -26.48 -7.40
N GLY A 339 6.05 -25.60 -7.84
CA GLY A 339 5.84 -24.15 -7.74
C GLY A 339 4.76 -23.60 -8.68
N TYR A 340 4.33 -24.39 -9.66
CA TYR A 340 3.27 -24.02 -10.61
C TYR A 340 1.86 -24.48 -10.16
N ILE A 341 1.79 -25.26 -9.09
CA ILE A 341 0.54 -25.86 -8.58
C ILE A 341 0.07 -25.07 -7.35
N ARG A 342 -1.23 -24.78 -7.27
CA ARG A 342 -1.85 -24.19 -6.07
C ARG A 342 -1.65 -25.10 -4.87
N GLY A 343 -1.50 -24.52 -3.68
CA GLY A 343 -1.16 -25.21 -2.44
C GLY A 343 0.31 -25.07 -2.04
N PHE A 344 1.14 -24.54 -2.95
CA PHE A 344 2.48 -24.05 -2.61
C PHE A 344 2.48 -22.51 -2.69
N GLU A 345 2.92 -21.84 -1.61
CA GLU A 345 2.81 -20.39 -1.47
C GLU A 345 3.51 -19.57 -2.57
N VAL A 346 4.53 -20.13 -3.24
CA VAL A 346 5.37 -19.39 -4.20
C VAL A 346 4.59 -18.88 -5.43
N GLU A 347 3.56 -19.61 -5.90
CA GLU A 347 2.72 -19.14 -7.00
C GLU A 347 1.86 -17.94 -6.58
N ARG A 348 1.35 -17.93 -5.34
CA ARG A 348 0.61 -16.81 -4.77
C ARG A 348 1.51 -15.59 -4.62
N LEU A 349 2.72 -15.76 -4.08
CA LEU A 349 3.71 -14.69 -3.90
C LEU A 349 4.04 -14.00 -5.23
N TYR A 350 4.17 -14.76 -6.32
CA TYR A 350 4.40 -14.20 -7.65
C TYR A 350 3.20 -13.38 -8.15
N ARG A 351 1.97 -13.88 -7.96
CA ARG A 351 0.74 -13.15 -8.31
C ARG A 351 0.61 -11.87 -7.50
N ASP A 352 0.91 -11.93 -6.20
CA ASP A 352 0.83 -10.80 -5.28
C ASP A 352 1.88 -9.74 -5.58
N ALA A 353 3.09 -10.14 -5.99
CA ALA A 353 4.17 -9.22 -6.32
C ALA A 353 3.84 -8.33 -7.53
N LYS A 354 3.08 -8.83 -8.52
CA LYS A 354 2.90 -8.13 -9.79
C LYS A 354 2.26 -6.76 -9.66
N ILE A 355 1.29 -6.58 -8.77
CA ILE A 355 0.60 -5.30 -8.60
C ILE A 355 1.53 -4.21 -8.06
N THR A 356 2.59 -4.56 -7.33
CA THR A 356 3.54 -3.59 -6.77
C THR A 356 4.27 -2.76 -7.82
N GLN A 357 4.37 -3.25 -9.06
CA GLN A 357 4.89 -2.50 -10.21
C GLN A 357 3.89 -1.50 -10.80
N ILE A 358 2.59 -1.59 -10.41
CA ILE A 358 1.49 -0.88 -11.09
C ILE A 358 0.90 0.21 -10.19
N TYR A 359 0.44 -0.14 -8.99
CA TYR A 359 -0.24 0.82 -8.11
C TYR A 359 0.76 1.76 -7.41
N GLU A 360 0.25 2.81 -6.74
CA GLU A 360 1.04 3.91 -6.15
C GLU A 360 1.97 4.61 -7.16
N GLY A 361 1.52 4.61 -8.44
CA GLY A 361 2.27 5.07 -9.61
C GLY A 361 3.12 3.97 -10.23
N THR A 362 2.84 3.67 -11.50
CA THR A 362 3.54 2.61 -12.24
C THR A 362 5.05 2.82 -12.22
N ASN A 363 5.82 1.74 -12.40
CA ASN A 363 7.29 1.84 -12.47
C ASN A 363 7.79 2.73 -13.62
N GLN A 364 6.97 2.93 -14.66
CA GLN A 364 7.21 3.92 -15.72
C GLN A 364 7.10 5.34 -15.18
N ILE A 365 6.07 5.62 -14.36
CA ILE A 365 5.90 6.92 -13.69
C ILE A 365 7.04 7.14 -12.68
N GLN A 366 7.46 6.12 -11.91
CA GLN A 366 8.60 6.26 -11.00
C GLN A 366 9.88 6.65 -11.77
N ARG A 367 10.17 6.01 -12.90
CA ARG A 367 11.31 6.36 -13.75
C ARG A 367 11.23 7.78 -14.29
N SER A 368 10.03 8.24 -14.67
CA SER A 368 9.81 9.62 -15.11
C SER A 368 10.05 10.63 -13.98
N ILE A 369 9.65 10.30 -12.74
CA ILE A 369 9.91 11.13 -11.56
C ILE A 369 11.42 11.17 -11.29
N ILE A 370 12.09 10.03 -11.24
CA ILE A 370 13.55 9.95 -11.03
C ILE A 370 14.29 10.80 -12.07
N ALA A 371 13.95 10.62 -13.35
CA ALA A 371 14.59 11.38 -14.42
C ALA A 371 14.36 12.89 -14.30
N ARG A 372 13.15 13.32 -13.95
CA ARG A 372 12.82 14.73 -13.72
C ARG A 372 13.63 15.31 -12.57
N GLU A 373 13.71 14.62 -11.44
CA GLU A 373 14.48 15.09 -10.28
C GLU A 373 15.97 15.22 -10.61
N LEU A 374 16.55 14.23 -11.32
CA LEU A 374 17.95 14.29 -11.78
C LEU A 374 18.21 15.46 -12.73
N LEU A 375 17.30 15.72 -13.67
CA LEU A 375 17.43 16.81 -14.63
C LEU A 375 17.25 18.18 -14.00
N THR A 376 16.48 18.28 -12.90
CA THR A 376 16.18 19.53 -12.22
C THR A 376 17.21 19.87 -11.14
N HIS A 377 17.65 18.88 -10.38
CA HIS A 377 18.46 19.06 -9.18
C HIS A 377 19.86 18.44 -9.25
N GLY A 378 20.17 17.72 -10.34
CA GLY A 378 21.43 16.99 -10.48
C GLY A 378 21.43 15.66 -9.73
N VAL A 379 22.62 15.05 -9.63
CA VAL A 379 22.83 13.77 -8.93
C VAL A 379 22.78 14.01 -7.42
N PRO A 380 22.01 13.22 -6.62
CA PRO A 380 21.70 13.51 -5.21
C PRO A 380 22.85 13.28 -4.22
N TRP A 381 24.09 13.10 -4.66
CA TRP A 381 25.32 12.96 -3.83
C TRP A 381 26.49 13.73 -4.35
#